data_487e7a8888f5cc26786fbd728bf63254
#
_entry.id   487e7a8888f5cc26786fbd728bf63254
#
_cell.length_a   1.000
_cell.length_b   1.000
_cell.length_c   1.000
_cell.angle_alpha   90.00
_cell.angle_beta   90.00
_cell.angle_gamma   90.00
#
_symmetry.space_group_name_H-M   'P 1'
#
loop_
_entity.id
_entity.type
_entity.pdbx_description
1 polymer ?
#
loop_
_entity_poly.entity_id
_entity_poly.type
_entity_poly.pdbx_seq_one_letter_code
_entity_poly.pdbx_strand_id
1 'polypeptide(L)'
;MKNVLKIIMALSLTTMLTSCGISFGVDSRRSSNWSSDSSSSLTSEEVNLSEDISDINKITMKIDVSDLNVIYHDGSNVEITGELSSYSKGVDINKSGSTFEIVEETTQSMNLGPNNYSELLIKIPRSFNGDLKLDFGVGSFNVSDLVLNNVEVKAGVGDVSLDGISFNSLDLESGVGSVSLVTKEKTGDIYISGGVGEVNVELGDINGNLKFDGGVGSADIKVPVDAPININSKSGLGDSNIKAKTSNEGKYTFDLEVGLGSVTVRN
;
A
#
# COMPACT_ATOMS: atom_id res chain seq x y z
N MET A 1 -3.79 -10.74 -34.79
CA MET A 1 -3.69 -9.68 -33.76
C MET A 1 -3.99 -10.16 -32.34
N LYS A 2 -4.80 -11.21 -32.08
CA LYS A 2 -5.08 -11.72 -30.70
C LYS A 2 -3.91 -12.44 -29.99
N ASN A 3 -2.90 -12.89 -30.71
CA ASN A 3 -1.77 -13.64 -30.13
C ASN A 3 -0.57 -12.77 -29.73
N VAL A 4 -0.49 -11.53 -30.22
CA VAL A 4 0.59 -10.59 -29.90
C VAL A 4 0.35 -9.94 -28.53
N LEU A 5 -0.90 -9.74 -28.15
CA LEU A 5 -1.26 -9.13 -26.87
C LEU A 5 -0.97 -10.07 -25.68
N LYS A 6 -1.09 -11.38 -25.86
CA LYS A 6 -0.77 -12.36 -24.80
C LYS A 6 0.73 -12.52 -24.54
N ILE A 7 1.57 -12.26 -25.54
CA ILE A 7 3.04 -12.32 -25.41
C ILE A 7 3.58 -11.08 -24.69
N ILE A 8 2.92 -9.93 -24.84
CA ILE A 8 3.32 -8.68 -24.18
C ILE A 8 3.02 -8.74 -22.67
N MET A 9 1.92 -9.40 -22.26
CA MET A 9 1.58 -9.55 -20.83
C MET A 9 2.48 -10.54 -20.10
N ALA A 10 3.02 -11.56 -20.80
CA ALA A 10 4.01 -12.49 -20.23
C ALA A 10 5.43 -11.89 -20.15
N LEU A 11 5.72 -10.87 -20.95
CA LEU A 11 7.05 -10.25 -20.98
C LEU A 11 7.20 -9.11 -19.95
N SER A 12 6.09 -8.50 -19.49
CA SER A 12 6.13 -7.46 -18.46
C SER A 12 6.40 -8.00 -17.05
N LEU A 13 6.07 -9.27 -16.79
CA LEU A 13 6.31 -9.90 -15.49
C LEU A 13 7.79 -10.26 -15.27
N THR A 14 8.59 -10.40 -16.36
CA THR A 14 10.01 -10.75 -16.27
C THR A 14 10.95 -9.57 -16.05
N THR A 15 10.49 -8.32 -16.20
CA THR A 15 11.36 -7.15 -16.04
C THR A 15 11.34 -6.54 -14.64
N MET A 16 10.38 -6.90 -13.78
CA MET A 16 10.34 -6.41 -12.39
C MET A 16 11.22 -7.20 -11.41
N LEU A 17 11.72 -8.40 -11.80
CA LEU A 17 12.57 -9.24 -10.94
C LEU A 17 14.06 -8.91 -11.02
N THR A 18 14.49 -7.94 -11.83
CA THR A 18 15.92 -7.64 -12.01
C THR A 18 16.44 -6.44 -11.22
N SER A 19 15.60 -5.74 -10.45
CA SER A 19 16.05 -4.59 -9.64
C SER A 19 16.28 -4.89 -8.16
N CYS A 20 15.91 -6.08 -7.65
CA CYS A 20 16.21 -6.47 -6.28
C CYS A 20 17.18 -7.65 -6.31
N GLY A 21 18.48 -7.39 -6.17
CA GLY A 21 19.53 -8.40 -6.05
C GLY A 21 19.44 -9.14 -4.71
N ILE A 22 18.44 -10.01 -4.52
CA ILE A 22 18.38 -10.89 -3.35
C ILE A 22 19.15 -12.17 -3.69
N SER A 23 20.38 -12.27 -3.19
CA SER A 23 21.16 -13.51 -3.25
C SER A 23 20.81 -14.40 -2.07
N PHE A 24 20.09 -15.49 -2.31
CA PHE A 24 19.97 -16.58 -1.33
C PHE A 24 21.24 -17.44 -1.36
N GLY A 25 22.18 -17.16 -0.49
CA GLY A 25 23.33 -18.02 -0.23
C GLY A 25 22.93 -19.15 0.73
N VAL A 26 22.79 -20.37 0.21
CA VAL A 26 22.76 -21.59 1.03
C VAL A 26 24.19 -22.03 1.26
N ASP A 27 24.76 -21.69 2.40
CA ASP A 27 26.10 -22.16 2.76
C ASP A 27 26.03 -23.26 3.82
N SER A 28 26.47 -24.45 3.39
CA SER A 28 26.58 -25.64 4.23
C SER A 28 27.98 -25.69 4.84
N ARG A 29 28.02 -25.69 6.18
CA ARG A 29 29.09 -26.22 7.02
C ARG A 29 30.46 -25.56 6.98
N ARG A 30 30.79 -24.89 8.11
CA ARG A 30 32.02 -25.20 8.85
C ARG A 30 31.93 -24.76 10.33
N SER A 31 32.08 -25.71 11.19
CA SER A 31 32.35 -25.53 12.63
C SER A 31 33.74 -24.86 12.77
N SER A 32 33.80 -23.73 13.46
CA SER A 32 35.01 -23.31 14.17
C SER A 32 34.63 -22.35 15.30
N ASN A 33 35.11 -22.69 16.48
CA ASN A 33 35.16 -21.91 17.72
C ASN A 33 35.17 -20.40 17.49
N TRP A 34 34.19 -19.70 18.03
CA TRP A 34 34.28 -18.26 18.20
C TRP A 34 34.09 -17.89 19.66
N SER A 35 35.19 -17.33 20.19
CA SER A 35 35.24 -16.68 21.48
C SER A 35 34.28 -15.48 21.45
N SER A 36 33.47 -15.40 22.49
CA SER A 36 32.68 -14.22 22.83
C SER A 36 33.63 -13.02 23.03
N ASP A 37 33.45 -11.96 22.23
CA ASP A 37 33.46 -10.56 22.71
C ASP A 37 33.21 -9.63 21.52
N SER A 38 32.07 -9.06 21.54
CA SER A 38 31.64 -7.73 21.17
C SER A 38 30.17 -7.75 20.79
N SER A 39 29.30 -7.62 21.79
CA SER A 39 27.96 -7.10 21.60
C SER A 39 28.09 -5.65 21.11
N SER A 40 28.21 -5.44 19.83
CA SER A 40 27.80 -4.17 19.24
C SER A 40 26.27 -4.13 19.38
N SER A 41 25.78 -3.47 20.42
CA SER A 41 24.39 -3.05 20.46
C SER A 41 24.19 -2.19 19.22
N LEU A 42 23.46 -2.72 18.23
CA LEU A 42 22.89 -1.91 17.16
C LEU A 42 21.92 -0.95 17.85
N THR A 43 22.36 0.28 18.07
CA THR A 43 21.53 1.34 18.61
C THR A 43 20.58 1.75 17.50
N SER A 44 19.28 1.52 17.67
CA SER A 44 18.27 2.16 16.86
C SER A 44 18.41 3.69 17.03
N GLU A 45 18.30 4.41 15.95
CA GLU A 45 18.28 5.88 15.95
C GLU A 45 16.83 6.35 16.06
N GLU A 46 16.52 7.23 17.01
CA GLU A 46 15.19 7.82 17.13
C GLU A 46 15.05 9.00 16.16
N VAL A 47 13.93 9.05 15.45
CA VAL A 47 13.51 10.20 14.65
C VAL A 47 12.40 10.97 15.36
N ASN A 48 12.52 12.30 15.37
CA ASN A 48 11.52 13.22 15.90
C ASN A 48 11.58 14.55 15.13
N LEU A 49 10.73 14.68 14.11
CA LEU A 49 10.68 15.83 13.22
C LEU A 49 9.28 16.45 13.27
N SER A 50 9.22 17.78 13.12
CA SER A 50 7.96 18.52 13.08
C SER A 50 8.05 19.69 12.11
N GLU A 51 7.14 19.75 11.14
CA GLU A 51 7.17 20.74 10.06
C GLU A 51 5.80 21.31 9.76
N ASP A 52 5.73 22.62 9.63
CA ASP A 52 4.50 23.31 9.19
C ASP A 52 4.16 22.97 7.73
N ILE A 53 2.90 22.67 7.45
CA ILE A 53 2.39 22.34 6.12
C ILE A 53 1.23 23.25 5.66
N SER A 54 1.12 24.45 6.21
CA SER A 54 -0.01 25.37 5.91
C SER A 54 -0.19 25.66 4.42
N ASP A 55 0.90 25.71 3.64
CA ASP A 55 0.89 25.97 2.20
C ASP A 55 0.99 24.69 1.34
N ILE A 56 0.87 23.52 1.96
CA ILE A 56 1.02 22.22 1.30
C ILE A 56 -0.35 21.67 0.90
N ASN A 57 -0.44 21.21 -0.34
CA ASN A 57 -1.62 20.49 -0.85
C ASN A 57 -1.31 19.06 -1.30
N LYS A 58 -0.04 18.65 -1.26
CA LYS A 58 0.38 17.27 -1.59
C LYS A 58 1.46 16.80 -0.63
N ILE A 59 1.26 15.62 -0.05
CA ILE A 59 2.27 14.90 0.71
C ILE A 59 2.74 13.70 -0.12
N THR A 60 4.05 13.58 -0.29
CA THR A 60 4.69 12.44 -0.96
C THR A 60 5.60 11.73 0.03
N MET A 61 5.47 10.42 0.14
CA MET A 61 6.28 9.57 1.00
C MET A 61 7.00 8.53 0.14
N LYS A 62 8.30 8.37 0.35
CA LYS A 62 9.12 7.29 -0.22
C LYS A 62 9.78 6.56 0.94
N ILE A 63 9.35 5.36 1.19
CA ILE A 63 9.73 4.58 2.36
C ILE A 63 10.21 3.20 1.90
N ASP A 64 11.47 2.91 2.12
CA ASP A 64 12.05 1.65 1.62
C ASP A 64 11.64 0.44 2.46
N VAL A 65 11.85 0.49 3.79
CA VAL A 65 11.60 -0.67 4.67
C VAL A 65 11.15 -0.24 6.04
N SER A 66 9.86 -0.33 6.31
CA SER A 66 9.27 0.19 7.55
C SER A 66 7.94 -0.47 7.90
N ASP A 67 7.61 -0.43 9.18
CA ASP A 67 6.24 -0.49 9.67
C ASP A 67 5.75 0.95 9.84
N LEU A 68 4.99 1.42 8.84
CA LEU A 68 4.55 2.81 8.71
C LEU A 68 3.10 2.97 9.15
N ASN A 69 2.87 3.88 10.09
CA ASN A 69 1.53 4.30 10.50
C ASN A 69 1.31 5.78 10.19
N VAL A 70 0.18 6.10 9.55
CA VAL A 70 -0.22 7.47 9.24
C VAL A 70 -1.59 7.76 9.83
N ILE A 71 -1.68 8.79 10.67
CA ILE A 71 -2.91 9.16 11.38
C ILE A 71 -3.13 10.67 11.37
N TYR A 72 -4.34 11.10 11.66
CA TYR A 72 -4.61 12.50 11.95
C TYR A 72 -4.25 12.89 13.39
N HIS A 73 -3.89 14.17 13.57
CA HIS A 73 -3.85 14.83 14.88
C HIS A 73 -4.38 16.28 14.81
N ASP A 74 -4.59 16.89 15.96
CA ASP A 74 -5.17 18.24 16.06
C ASP A 74 -4.12 19.37 16.00
N GLY A 75 -2.84 19.04 15.78
CA GLY A 75 -1.77 20.01 15.57
C GLY A 75 -1.83 20.68 14.20
N SER A 76 -0.93 21.65 13.96
CA SER A 76 -0.78 22.36 12.69
C SER A 76 0.36 21.80 11.81
N ASN A 77 1.28 21.05 12.41
CA ASN A 77 2.47 20.54 11.74
C ASN A 77 2.31 19.06 11.39
N VAL A 78 3.00 18.59 10.35
CA VAL A 78 3.30 17.17 10.21
C VAL A 78 4.33 16.80 11.28
N GLU A 79 4.06 15.74 12.03
CA GLU A 79 5.00 15.17 13.00
C GLU A 79 5.43 13.79 12.51
N ILE A 80 6.75 13.53 12.54
CA ILE A 80 7.33 12.24 12.17
C ILE A 80 8.14 11.75 13.36
N THR A 81 7.72 10.63 13.93
CA THR A 81 8.37 10.02 15.10
C THR A 81 8.58 8.53 14.87
N GLY A 82 9.57 7.96 15.51
CA GLY A 82 9.80 6.53 15.43
C GLY A 82 11.22 6.09 15.74
N GLU A 83 11.47 4.81 15.53
CA GLU A 83 12.79 4.17 15.64
C GLU A 83 13.25 3.71 14.26
N LEU A 84 14.43 4.11 13.86
CA LEU A 84 15.01 3.75 12.58
C LEU A 84 15.75 2.42 12.70
N SER A 85 15.62 1.59 11.68
CA SER A 85 16.44 0.38 11.57
C SER A 85 17.94 0.76 11.44
N SER A 86 18.82 -0.12 11.85
CA SER A 86 20.27 0.08 11.68
C SER A 86 20.72 0.16 10.20
N TYR A 87 19.85 -0.14 9.27
CA TYR A 87 20.08 -0.03 7.82
C TYR A 87 19.50 1.25 7.23
N SER A 88 18.68 1.99 7.98
CA SER A 88 18.15 3.28 7.54
C SER A 88 19.26 4.31 7.42
N LYS A 89 19.16 5.19 6.44
CA LYS A 89 20.03 6.36 6.28
C LYS A 89 19.46 7.59 6.97
N GLY A 90 18.33 7.45 7.66
CA GLY A 90 17.60 8.56 8.26
C GLY A 90 16.32 8.89 7.52
N VAL A 91 15.62 9.90 8.01
CA VAL A 91 14.45 10.49 7.37
C VAL A 91 14.78 11.89 6.89
N ASP A 92 14.70 12.09 5.58
CA ASP A 92 14.86 13.41 4.95
C ASP A 92 13.50 14.03 4.64
N ILE A 93 13.41 15.34 4.84
CA ILE A 93 12.22 16.14 4.54
C ILE A 93 12.58 17.22 3.52
N ASN A 94 11.76 17.35 2.49
CA ASN A 94 11.90 18.39 1.48
C ASN A 94 10.56 19.08 1.20
N LYS A 95 10.58 20.42 1.08
CA LYS A 95 9.45 21.22 0.64
C LYS A 95 9.76 21.83 -0.72
N SER A 96 8.92 21.53 -1.70
CA SER A 96 9.05 22.08 -3.05
C SER A 96 7.70 22.56 -3.56
N GLY A 97 7.53 23.88 -3.65
CA GLY A 97 6.24 24.48 -3.96
C GLY A 97 5.19 24.07 -2.94
N SER A 98 4.09 23.47 -3.37
CA SER A 98 3.00 22.97 -2.52
C SER A 98 3.14 21.48 -2.17
N THR A 99 4.30 20.89 -2.40
CA THR A 99 4.56 19.46 -2.08
C THR A 99 5.48 19.36 -0.87
N PHE A 100 5.11 18.50 0.07
CA PHE A 100 5.90 18.07 1.21
C PHE A 100 6.34 16.63 0.97
N GLU A 101 7.64 16.40 0.87
CA GLU A 101 8.23 15.09 0.60
C GLU A 101 8.93 14.56 1.85
N ILE A 102 8.65 13.29 2.18
CA ILE A 102 9.27 12.53 3.27
C ILE A 102 9.97 11.34 2.61
N VAL A 103 11.25 11.16 2.89
CA VAL A 103 12.06 10.09 2.29
C VAL A 103 12.79 9.34 3.40
N GLU A 104 12.56 8.05 3.51
CA GLU A 104 13.34 7.11 4.30
C GLU A 104 13.97 6.10 3.35
N GLU A 105 15.30 6.13 3.24
CA GLU A 105 16.05 5.20 2.40
C GLU A 105 16.88 4.25 3.26
N THR A 106 17.09 3.06 2.74
CA THR A 106 17.96 2.07 3.37
C THR A 106 19.27 1.87 2.63
N THR A 107 20.25 1.28 3.30
CA THR A 107 21.51 0.88 2.67
C THR A 107 21.30 -0.38 1.82
N GLN A 108 22.02 -0.51 0.70
CA GLN A 108 21.86 -1.60 -0.26
C GLN A 108 22.15 -3.03 0.26
N SER A 109 22.71 -3.17 1.45
CA SER A 109 23.09 -4.47 2.03
C SER A 109 22.19 -4.83 3.20
N MET A 110 20.91 -5.05 2.93
CA MET A 110 19.95 -5.46 3.97
C MET A 110 19.91 -6.96 4.15
N ASN A 111 19.94 -7.38 5.41
CA ASN A 111 19.47 -8.68 5.82
C ASN A 111 18.07 -8.49 6.42
N LEU A 112 17.01 -8.89 5.72
CA LEU A 112 15.62 -8.80 6.17
C LEU A 112 15.37 -9.81 7.31
N GLY A 113 15.83 -9.46 8.52
CA GLY A 113 15.51 -10.19 9.75
C GLY A 113 14.36 -9.51 10.51
N PRO A 114 13.78 -10.19 11.50
CA PRO A 114 12.55 -9.71 12.19
C PRO A 114 12.69 -8.40 12.98
N ASN A 115 13.88 -7.81 13.08
CA ASN A 115 14.13 -6.56 13.81
C ASN A 115 14.81 -5.49 12.93
N ASN A 116 14.71 -5.60 11.61
CA ASN A 116 15.43 -4.73 10.69
C ASN A 116 14.50 -3.77 9.92
N TYR A 117 13.31 -3.54 10.44
CA TYR A 117 12.35 -2.56 9.94
C TYR A 117 12.46 -1.27 10.76
N SER A 118 12.31 -0.13 10.12
CA SER A 118 12.05 1.12 10.83
C SER A 118 10.59 1.12 11.30
N GLU A 119 10.31 1.66 12.48
CA GLU A 119 8.95 1.87 12.97
C GLU A 119 8.64 3.36 12.90
N LEU A 120 7.77 3.78 11.99
CA LEU A 120 7.47 5.18 11.75
C LEU A 120 6.00 5.50 12.03
N LEU A 121 5.79 6.56 12.79
CA LEU A 121 4.50 7.20 12.99
C LEU A 121 4.51 8.60 12.38
N ILE A 122 3.69 8.81 11.36
CA ILE A 122 3.49 10.12 10.74
C ILE A 122 2.11 10.63 11.12
N LYS A 123 2.08 11.79 11.78
CA LYS A 123 0.85 12.47 12.12
C LYS A 123 0.63 13.64 11.20
N ILE A 124 -0.48 13.64 10.51
CA ILE A 124 -0.88 14.68 9.57
C ILE A 124 -1.91 15.60 10.26
N PRO A 125 -1.80 16.93 10.13
CA PRO A 125 -2.83 17.84 10.63
C PRO A 125 -4.21 17.50 10.08
N ARG A 126 -5.24 17.51 10.92
CA ARG A 126 -6.64 17.27 10.52
C ARG A 126 -7.17 18.29 9.51
N SER A 127 -6.52 19.43 9.38
CA SER A 127 -6.83 20.45 8.37
C SER A 127 -6.33 20.09 6.96
N PHE A 128 -5.42 19.11 6.84
CA PHE A 128 -4.92 18.66 5.55
C PHE A 128 -5.95 17.73 4.90
N ASN A 129 -6.37 18.09 3.70
CA ASN A 129 -7.30 17.31 2.85
C ASN A 129 -6.82 17.23 1.40
N GLY A 130 -5.50 17.35 1.21
CA GLY A 130 -4.86 17.35 -0.10
C GLY A 130 -4.61 15.94 -0.65
N ASP A 131 -3.64 15.85 -1.55
CA ASP A 131 -3.23 14.60 -2.19
C ASP A 131 -2.20 13.86 -1.33
N LEU A 132 -2.32 12.54 -1.26
CA LEU A 132 -1.34 11.66 -0.64
C LEU A 132 -0.76 10.70 -1.69
N LYS A 133 0.57 10.70 -1.82
CA LYS A 133 1.29 9.72 -2.63
C LYS A 133 2.28 8.95 -1.77
N LEU A 134 2.26 7.63 -1.86
CA LEU A 134 3.19 6.74 -1.18
C LEU A 134 3.84 5.77 -2.16
N ASP A 135 5.16 5.76 -2.17
CA ASP A 135 5.99 4.69 -2.74
C ASP A 135 6.60 3.91 -1.56
N PHE A 136 6.17 2.67 -1.37
CA PHE A 136 6.51 1.83 -0.23
C PHE A 136 7.19 0.53 -0.68
N GLY A 137 8.36 0.25 -0.14
CA GLY A 137 9.15 -0.91 -0.55
C GLY A 137 8.72 -2.21 0.14
N VAL A 138 9.06 -2.36 1.44
CA VAL A 138 8.83 -3.60 2.20
C VAL A 138 8.37 -3.30 3.62
N GLY A 139 7.35 -4.00 4.12
CA GLY A 139 6.85 -3.91 5.49
C GLY A 139 5.34 -3.80 5.59
N SER A 140 4.84 -3.08 6.59
CA SER A 140 3.41 -2.80 6.74
C SER A 140 3.11 -1.30 6.62
N PHE A 141 2.03 -0.97 5.93
CA PHE A 141 1.55 0.39 5.80
C PHE A 141 0.12 0.51 6.28
N ASN A 142 -0.10 1.32 7.31
CA ASN A 142 -1.40 1.53 7.91
C ASN A 142 -1.79 3.00 7.88
N VAL A 143 -2.96 3.30 7.38
CA VAL A 143 -3.59 4.62 7.41
C VAL A 143 -4.93 4.53 8.11
N SER A 144 -5.22 5.47 9.00
CA SER A 144 -6.50 5.48 9.72
C SER A 144 -7.17 6.84 9.70
N ASP A 145 -8.47 6.82 9.36
CA ASP A 145 -9.41 7.94 9.51
C ASP A 145 -9.02 9.24 8.77
N LEU A 146 -8.34 9.15 7.62
CA LEU A 146 -7.97 10.32 6.83
C LEU A 146 -9.04 10.70 5.80
N VAL A 147 -9.22 12.01 5.60
CA VAL A 147 -10.04 12.58 4.51
C VAL A 147 -9.11 13.26 3.52
N LEU A 148 -9.00 12.71 2.33
CA LEU A 148 -8.01 13.11 1.33
C LEU A 148 -8.68 13.45 0.00
N ASN A 149 -7.95 14.10 -0.89
CA ASN A 149 -8.41 14.36 -2.25
C ASN A 149 -8.07 13.17 -3.17
N ASN A 150 -6.82 13.03 -3.58
CA ASN A 150 -6.36 11.88 -4.36
C ASN A 150 -5.35 11.07 -3.54
N VAL A 151 -5.47 9.76 -3.61
CA VAL A 151 -4.58 8.82 -2.92
C VAL A 151 -3.92 7.92 -3.95
N GLU A 152 -2.60 7.94 -4.00
CA GLU A 152 -1.79 7.04 -4.84
C GLU A 152 -0.88 6.22 -3.92
N VAL A 153 -1.00 4.90 -3.96
CA VAL A 153 -0.18 3.97 -3.16
C VAL A 153 0.46 2.95 -4.07
N LYS A 154 1.78 2.87 -4.02
CA LYS A 154 2.56 1.81 -4.65
C LYS A 154 3.29 1.04 -3.57
N ALA A 155 2.91 -0.22 -3.37
CA ALA A 155 3.49 -1.10 -2.39
C ALA A 155 4.23 -2.27 -3.06
N GLY A 156 5.47 -2.52 -2.63
CA GLY A 156 6.27 -3.63 -3.16
C GLY A 156 5.89 -4.95 -2.50
N VAL A 157 6.30 -5.17 -1.26
CA VAL A 157 6.08 -6.42 -0.51
C VAL A 157 5.60 -6.11 0.89
N GLY A 158 4.45 -6.62 1.27
CA GLY A 158 3.89 -6.48 2.61
C GLY A 158 2.41 -6.15 2.62
N ASP A 159 1.93 -5.69 3.76
CA ASP A 159 0.52 -5.46 3.99
C ASP A 159 0.17 -3.97 3.90
N VAL A 160 -0.91 -3.66 3.20
CA VAL A 160 -1.47 -2.31 3.09
C VAL A 160 -2.84 -2.29 3.75
N SER A 161 -3.01 -1.44 4.74
CA SER A 161 -4.29 -1.23 5.43
C SER A 161 -4.71 0.23 5.37
N LEU A 162 -5.83 0.50 4.73
CA LEU A 162 -6.47 1.80 4.63
C LEU A 162 -7.81 1.73 5.34
N ASP A 163 -7.87 2.12 6.62
CA ASP A 163 -9.07 2.00 7.45
C ASP A 163 -9.74 3.35 7.69
N GLY A 164 -11.02 3.42 7.42
CA GLY A 164 -11.84 4.59 7.68
C GLY A 164 -11.53 5.81 6.81
N ILE A 165 -10.83 5.63 5.69
CA ILE A 165 -10.43 6.74 4.81
C ILE A 165 -11.58 7.19 3.90
N SER A 166 -11.52 8.48 3.51
CA SER A 166 -12.38 9.07 2.49
C SER A 166 -11.53 9.75 1.43
N PHE A 167 -11.92 9.66 0.16
CA PHE A 167 -11.16 10.22 -0.96
C PHE A 167 -12.05 10.50 -2.18
N ASN A 168 -11.55 11.31 -3.10
CA ASN A 168 -12.15 11.49 -4.43
C ASN A 168 -11.63 10.46 -5.44
N SER A 169 -10.37 10.03 -5.32
CA SER A 169 -9.84 8.91 -6.10
C SER A 169 -8.78 8.15 -5.31
N LEU A 170 -8.75 6.83 -5.51
CA LEU A 170 -7.70 5.94 -5.01
C LEU A 170 -7.09 5.16 -6.18
N ASP A 171 -5.77 5.23 -6.30
CA ASP A 171 -4.96 4.39 -7.20
C ASP A 171 -3.98 3.59 -6.33
N LEU A 172 -4.19 2.26 -6.21
CA LEU A 172 -3.41 1.38 -5.37
C LEU A 172 -2.82 0.24 -6.19
N GLU A 173 -1.49 0.19 -6.23
CA GLU A 173 -0.73 -0.89 -6.83
C GLU A 173 -0.01 -1.68 -5.71
N SER A 174 -0.25 -2.99 -5.61
CA SER A 174 0.42 -3.89 -4.65
C SER A 174 1.14 -5.02 -5.37
N GLY A 175 2.40 -5.24 -5.01
CA GLY A 175 3.20 -6.34 -5.57
C GLY A 175 2.87 -7.69 -4.94
N VAL A 176 3.27 -7.90 -3.70
CA VAL A 176 3.04 -9.16 -2.95
C VAL A 176 2.62 -8.85 -1.52
N GLY A 177 1.48 -9.35 -1.11
CA GLY A 177 0.96 -9.15 0.25
C GLY A 177 -0.55 -8.99 0.28
N SER A 178 -1.08 -8.52 1.41
CA SER A 178 -2.50 -8.28 1.56
C SER A 178 -2.84 -6.79 1.45
N VAL A 179 -4.01 -6.50 0.90
CA VAL A 179 -4.59 -5.17 0.84
C VAL A 179 -5.91 -5.17 1.58
N SER A 180 -6.08 -4.26 2.52
CA SER A 180 -7.35 -4.01 3.21
C SER A 180 -7.76 -2.56 2.99
N LEU A 181 -8.92 -2.34 2.40
CA LEU A 181 -9.54 -1.03 2.23
C LEU A 181 -10.89 -1.01 2.93
N VAL A 182 -11.03 -0.21 3.96
CA VAL A 182 -12.31 0.01 4.66
C VAL A 182 -12.66 1.48 4.58
N THR A 183 -13.82 1.79 4.01
CA THR A 183 -14.33 3.16 3.92
C THR A 183 -15.64 3.29 4.70
N LYS A 184 -15.79 4.35 5.46
CA LYS A 184 -17.00 4.60 6.27
C LYS A 184 -17.98 5.50 5.56
N GLU A 185 -17.47 6.44 4.80
CA GLU A 185 -18.25 7.47 4.14
C GLU A 185 -17.89 7.56 2.64
N LYS A 186 -17.83 8.74 2.12
CA LYS A 186 -17.71 9.09 0.73
C LYS A 186 -16.46 8.52 0.06
N THR A 187 -16.66 7.67 -0.94
CA THR A 187 -15.60 7.19 -1.84
C THR A 187 -15.86 7.66 -3.27
N GLY A 188 -14.81 8.16 -3.93
CA GLY A 188 -14.85 8.36 -5.38
C GLY A 188 -14.41 7.11 -6.15
N ASP A 189 -13.73 7.33 -7.27
CA ASP A 189 -13.24 6.23 -8.11
C ASP A 189 -12.11 5.45 -7.43
N ILE A 190 -12.13 4.12 -7.58
CA ILE A 190 -11.15 3.21 -7.00
C ILE A 190 -10.51 2.39 -8.11
N TYR A 191 -9.19 2.42 -8.20
CA TYR A 191 -8.39 1.48 -8.97
C TYR A 191 -7.47 0.70 -8.04
N ILE A 192 -7.54 -0.63 -8.08
CA ILE A 192 -6.66 -1.53 -7.33
C ILE A 192 -6.03 -2.52 -8.31
N SER A 193 -4.70 -2.55 -8.35
CA SER A 193 -3.92 -3.56 -9.06
C SER A 193 -3.16 -4.41 -8.05
N GLY A 194 -3.51 -5.69 -7.93
CA GLY A 194 -2.87 -6.66 -7.05
C GLY A 194 -1.99 -7.65 -7.81
N GLY A 195 -0.74 -7.85 -7.36
CA GLY A 195 0.15 -8.86 -7.92
C GLY A 195 -0.16 -10.26 -7.39
N VAL A 196 0.27 -10.55 -6.17
CA VAL A 196 0.06 -11.85 -5.49
C VAL A 196 -0.40 -11.60 -4.07
N GLY A 197 -1.60 -12.06 -3.71
CA GLY A 197 -2.11 -11.93 -2.34
C GLY A 197 -3.62 -11.81 -2.26
N GLU A 198 -4.09 -11.29 -1.13
CA GLU A 198 -5.51 -11.10 -0.85
C GLU A 198 -5.88 -9.62 -0.86
N VAL A 199 -7.01 -9.30 -1.45
CA VAL A 199 -7.56 -7.94 -1.46
C VAL A 199 -8.94 -7.95 -0.80
N ASN A 200 -9.07 -7.24 0.32
CA ASN A 200 -10.31 -7.08 1.05
C ASN A 200 -10.78 -5.63 0.96
N VAL A 201 -11.98 -5.41 0.42
CA VAL A 201 -12.57 -4.08 0.26
C VAL A 201 -13.92 -4.04 0.96
N GLU A 202 -14.10 -3.13 1.89
CA GLU A 202 -15.39 -2.85 2.53
C GLU A 202 -15.78 -1.40 2.28
N LEU A 203 -16.85 -1.18 1.53
CA LEU A 203 -17.34 0.15 1.17
C LEU A 203 -18.58 0.51 1.98
N GLY A 204 -18.49 1.60 2.77
CA GLY A 204 -19.62 2.13 3.54
C GLY A 204 -20.60 2.89 2.66
N ASP A 205 -20.11 3.61 1.64
CA ASP A 205 -20.90 4.34 0.64
C ASP A 205 -20.19 4.28 -0.72
N ILE A 206 -20.95 4.41 -1.82
CA ILE A 206 -20.43 4.29 -3.18
C ILE A 206 -20.78 5.55 -3.97
N ASN A 207 -19.76 6.30 -4.36
CA ASN A 207 -19.84 7.50 -5.20
C ASN A 207 -18.90 7.49 -6.41
N GLY A 208 -18.39 6.32 -6.79
CA GLY A 208 -17.45 6.16 -7.90
C GLY A 208 -17.44 4.73 -8.45
N ASN A 209 -16.67 4.55 -9.50
CA ASN A 209 -16.42 3.25 -10.11
C ASN A 209 -15.33 2.50 -9.34
N LEU A 210 -15.34 1.16 -9.44
CA LEU A 210 -14.25 0.35 -8.93
C LEU A 210 -13.69 -0.51 -10.06
N LYS A 211 -12.39 -0.41 -10.28
CA LYS A 211 -11.65 -1.30 -11.16
C LYS A 211 -10.65 -2.10 -10.34
N PHE A 212 -10.71 -3.43 -10.44
CA PHE A 212 -9.79 -4.35 -9.80
C PHE A 212 -9.13 -5.26 -10.85
N ASP A 213 -7.81 -5.22 -10.89
CA ASP A 213 -6.97 -6.09 -11.73
C ASP A 213 -6.08 -6.95 -10.82
N GLY A 214 -6.49 -8.18 -10.50
CA GLY A 214 -5.75 -9.11 -9.66
C GLY A 214 -4.93 -10.12 -10.46
N GLY A 215 -3.68 -10.36 -10.03
CA GLY A 215 -2.82 -11.39 -10.62
C GLY A 215 -3.15 -12.78 -10.09
N VAL A 216 -2.68 -13.10 -8.88
CA VAL A 216 -2.87 -14.41 -8.21
C VAL A 216 -3.35 -14.18 -6.79
N GLY A 217 -4.53 -14.70 -6.44
CA GLY A 217 -5.09 -14.57 -5.10
C GLY A 217 -6.59 -14.43 -5.09
N SER A 218 -7.13 -13.82 -4.03
CA SER A 218 -8.56 -13.61 -3.88
C SER A 218 -8.91 -12.15 -3.64
N ALA A 219 -10.08 -11.73 -4.11
CA ALA A 219 -10.68 -10.46 -3.74
C ALA A 219 -12.04 -10.70 -3.08
N ASP A 220 -12.25 -10.13 -1.90
CA ASP A 220 -13.53 -10.06 -1.21
C ASP A 220 -13.99 -8.60 -1.14
N ILE A 221 -15.08 -8.28 -1.81
CA ILE A 221 -15.60 -6.92 -1.91
C ILE A 221 -16.97 -6.88 -1.25
N LYS A 222 -17.06 -6.17 -0.13
CA LYS A 222 -18.30 -5.94 0.58
C LYS A 222 -18.87 -4.56 0.22
N VAL A 223 -20.13 -4.54 -0.19
CA VAL A 223 -20.85 -3.34 -0.61
C VAL A 223 -22.13 -3.15 0.20
N PRO A 224 -22.65 -1.93 0.33
CA PRO A 224 -23.96 -1.69 0.92
C PRO A 224 -25.07 -2.46 0.20
N VAL A 225 -26.13 -2.81 0.93
CA VAL A 225 -27.36 -3.34 0.32
C VAL A 225 -27.97 -2.27 -0.60
N ASP A 226 -28.48 -2.70 -1.74
CA ASP A 226 -29.08 -1.83 -2.78
C ASP A 226 -28.07 -0.79 -3.34
N ALA A 227 -26.78 -1.14 -3.35
CA ALA A 227 -25.74 -0.32 -3.99
C ALA A 227 -26.08 -0.03 -5.47
N PRO A 228 -25.94 1.23 -5.95
CA PRO A 228 -26.30 1.60 -7.32
C PRO A 228 -25.22 1.23 -8.34
N ILE A 229 -24.83 -0.04 -8.38
CA ILE A 229 -23.70 -0.56 -9.16
C ILE A 229 -24.10 -1.64 -10.15
N ASN A 230 -23.40 -1.64 -11.30
CA ASN A 230 -23.31 -2.78 -12.20
C ASN A 230 -22.00 -3.52 -11.94
N ILE A 231 -22.02 -4.85 -11.82
CA ILE A 231 -20.84 -5.65 -11.55
C ILE A 231 -20.50 -6.47 -12.79
N ASN A 232 -19.30 -6.24 -13.33
CA ASN A 232 -18.69 -7.06 -14.36
C ASN A 232 -17.53 -7.82 -13.72
N SER A 233 -17.58 -9.13 -13.71
CA SER A 233 -16.53 -9.94 -13.11
C SER A 233 -16.00 -10.98 -14.08
N LYS A 234 -14.68 -11.13 -14.14
CA LYS A 234 -13.96 -12.11 -14.95
C LYS A 234 -12.90 -12.80 -14.11
N SER A 235 -12.85 -14.12 -14.21
CA SER A 235 -11.79 -14.93 -13.63
C SER A 235 -11.10 -15.74 -14.74
N GLY A 236 -9.77 -15.73 -14.75
CA GLY A 236 -9.02 -16.57 -15.70
C GLY A 236 -9.09 -18.04 -15.32
N LEU A 237 -8.56 -18.40 -14.15
CA LEU A 237 -8.69 -19.73 -13.53
C LEU A 237 -9.15 -19.55 -12.09
N GLY A 238 -10.37 -19.94 -11.80
CA GLY A 238 -11.01 -19.81 -10.48
C GLY A 238 -12.46 -19.35 -10.58
N ASP A 239 -13.00 -18.85 -9.48
CA ASP A 239 -14.40 -18.58 -9.33
C ASP A 239 -14.74 -17.09 -9.27
N SER A 240 -15.85 -16.70 -9.84
CA SER A 240 -16.49 -15.41 -9.65
C SER A 240 -17.82 -15.60 -8.95
N ASN A 241 -17.95 -15.07 -7.73
CA ASN A 241 -19.09 -15.32 -6.84
C ASN A 241 -19.78 -14.02 -6.46
N ILE A 242 -20.77 -13.61 -7.25
CA ILE A 242 -21.52 -12.37 -7.04
C ILE A 242 -22.78 -12.67 -6.24
N LYS A 243 -22.77 -12.31 -4.96
CA LYS A 243 -23.90 -12.48 -4.02
C LYS A 243 -24.54 -11.16 -3.60
N ALA A 244 -23.94 -10.04 -3.95
CA ALA A 244 -24.44 -8.73 -3.58
C ALA A 244 -25.79 -8.45 -4.20
N LYS A 245 -26.70 -7.90 -3.39
CA LYS A 245 -27.96 -7.32 -3.86
C LYS A 245 -27.70 -5.86 -4.21
N THR A 246 -27.85 -5.53 -5.48
CA THR A 246 -27.65 -4.18 -6.02
C THR A 246 -28.98 -3.56 -6.40
N SER A 247 -29.05 -2.24 -6.47
CA SER A 247 -30.20 -1.54 -7.04
C SER A 247 -30.19 -1.67 -8.56
N ASN A 248 -31.34 -1.42 -9.20
CA ASN A 248 -31.44 -1.43 -10.67
C ASN A 248 -30.95 -0.12 -11.32
N GLU A 249 -30.42 0.81 -10.55
CA GLU A 249 -30.00 2.12 -11.08
C GLU A 249 -28.73 2.04 -11.92
N GLY A 250 -27.76 1.17 -11.54
CA GLY A 250 -26.53 0.93 -12.28
C GLY A 250 -25.71 2.20 -12.54
N LYS A 251 -25.67 3.11 -11.56
CA LYS A 251 -25.04 4.43 -11.70
C LYS A 251 -23.52 4.33 -11.84
N TYR A 252 -22.92 3.36 -11.16
CA TYR A 252 -21.49 3.11 -11.18
C TYR A 252 -21.19 1.71 -11.68
N THR A 253 -19.95 1.47 -12.11
CA THR A 253 -19.52 0.18 -12.63
C THR A 253 -18.37 -0.36 -11.80
N PHE A 254 -18.49 -1.64 -11.41
CA PHE A 254 -17.42 -2.41 -10.77
C PHE A 254 -16.90 -3.43 -11.78
N ASP A 255 -15.71 -3.16 -12.33
CA ASP A 255 -15.01 -4.05 -13.27
C ASP A 255 -13.93 -4.83 -12.52
N LEU A 256 -14.16 -6.14 -12.34
CA LEU A 256 -13.35 -6.99 -11.48
C LEU A 256 -12.71 -8.10 -12.31
N GLU A 257 -11.39 -8.14 -12.37
CA GLU A 257 -10.65 -9.15 -13.12
C GLU A 257 -9.59 -9.81 -12.22
N VAL A 258 -9.51 -11.14 -12.22
CA VAL A 258 -8.47 -11.91 -11.54
C VAL A 258 -7.88 -12.96 -12.48
N GLY A 259 -6.56 -13.08 -12.48
CA GLY A 259 -5.87 -14.08 -13.30
C GLY A 259 -6.06 -15.51 -12.78
N LEU A 260 -5.59 -15.77 -11.56
CA LEU A 260 -5.69 -17.05 -10.86
C LEU A 260 -6.28 -16.81 -9.45
N GLY A 261 -7.46 -17.34 -9.17
CA GLY A 261 -8.09 -17.22 -7.85
C GLY A 261 -9.55 -16.88 -7.92
N SER A 262 -10.07 -16.17 -6.91
CA SER A 262 -11.50 -15.92 -6.80
C SER A 262 -11.82 -14.45 -6.55
N VAL A 263 -12.95 -14.01 -7.07
CA VAL A 263 -13.59 -12.74 -6.72
C VAL A 263 -14.92 -13.01 -6.07
N THR A 264 -15.15 -12.46 -4.90
CA THR A 264 -16.43 -12.50 -4.20
C THR A 264 -16.96 -11.07 -4.00
N VAL A 265 -18.22 -10.82 -4.36
CA VAL A 265 -18.91 -9.57 -4.04
C VAL A 265 -20.15 -9.87 -3.21
N ARG A 266 -20.25 -9.24 -2.05
CA ARG A 266 -21.35 -9.49 -1.08
C ARG A 266 -21.81 -8.20 -0.40
N ASN A 267 -22.95 -8.29 0.32
CA ASN A 267 -23.43 -7.25 1.25
C ASN A 267 -23.03 -7.56 2.68
#